data_2b477bb9dc4699b8ec120b046c50aeb9
#
_entry.id   2b477bb9dc4699b8ec120b046c50aeb9
#
_cell.length_a   1.000
_cell.length_b   1.000
_cell.length_c   1.000
_cell.angle_alpha   90.00
_cell.angle_beta   90.00
_cell.angle_gamma   90.00
#
_symmetry.space_group_name_H-M   'P 1'
#
loop_
_entity.id
_entity.type
_entity.pdbx_description
1 polymer ?
#
loop_
_entity_poly.entity_id
_entity_poly.type
_entity_poly.pdbx_seq_one_letter_code
_entity_poly.pdbx_strand_id
1 'polypeptide(L)' 'EGRTEGRKEGKLEEKRNTLKEQLIIKLGAVSNRLEEQLTNASLEKLNVLTRNIFDITSEEDVLRIIH' A
#
# COMPACT_ATOMS: atom_id res chain seq x y z
N GLU A 1 22.63 -14.03 2.17
CA GLU A 1 22.77 -13.50 3.49
C GLU A 1 21.46 -13.00 4.05
N GLY A 2 21.22 -13.32 5.32
CA GLY A 2 19.96 -12.98 5.98
C GLY A 2 19.61 -11.51 6.00
N ARG A 3 20.62 -10.65 5.97
CA ARG A 3 20.42 -9.20 5.98
C ARG A 3 19.67 -8.70 4.76
N THR A 4 19.95 -9.29 3.59
CA THR A 4 19.30 -8.88 2.35
C THR A 4 17.81 -9.18 2.41
N GLU A 5 17.44 -10.33 2.94
CA GLU A 5 16.04 -10.73 3.08
C GLU A 5 15.34 -9.82 4.11
N GLY A 6 16.01 -9.53 5.22
CA GLY A 6 15.47 -8.64 6.23
C GLY A 6 15.20 -7.25 5.68
N ARG A 7 16.07 -6.74 4.83
CA ARG A 7 15.90 -5.43 4.21
C ARG A 7 14.69 -5.41 3.28
N LYS A 8 14.49 -6.47 2.52
CA LYS A 8 13.33 -6.57 1.62
C LYS A 8 12.04 -6.56 2.41
N GLU A 9 11.97 -7.31 3.48
CA GLU A 9 10.80 -7.33 4.35
C GLU A 9 10.58 -5.98 5.00
N GLY A 10 11.66 -5.35 5.48
CA GLY A 10 11.57 -4.03 6.07
C GLY A 10 11.07 -2.99 5.09
N LYS A 11 11.56 -3.02 3.85
CA LYS A 11 11.11 -2.09 2.81
C LYS A 11 9.64 -2.28 2.46
N LEU A 12 9.22 -3.53 2.37
CA LEU A 12 7.83 -3.85 2.06
C LEU A 12 6.90 -3.33 3.16
N GLU A 13 7.24 -3.60 4.40
CA GLU A 13 6.47 -3.15 5.55
C GLU A 13 6.41 -1.63 5.63
N GLU A 14 7.57 -0.99 5.46
CA GLU A 14 7.68 0.46 5.48
C GLU A 14 6.84 1.09 4.37
N LYS A 15 6.92 0.55 3.18
CA LYS A 15 6.14 1.03 2.04
C LYS A 15 4.65 0.88 2.29
N ARG A 16 4.24 -0.25 2.84
CA ARG A 16 2.85 -0.52 3.20
C ARG A 16 2.35 0.49 4.21
N ASN A 17 3.12 0.73 5.25
CA ASN A 17 2.75 1.69 6.29
C ASN A 17 2.65 3.11 5.75
N THR A 18 3.60 3.51 4.91
CA THR A 18 3.60 4.83 4.30
C THR A 18 2.37 5.03 3.42
N LEU A 19 2.07 4.06 2.57
CA LEU A 19 0.89 4.11 1.71
C LEU A 19 -0.39 4.15 2.52
N LYS A 20 -0.47 3.36 3.56
CA LYS A 20 -1.63 3.32 4.44
C LYS A 20 -1.86 4.69 5.07
N GLU A 21 -0.81 5.32 5.56
CA GLU A 21 -0.92 6.67 6.13
C GLU A 21 -1.39 7.68 5.09
N GLN A 22 -0.81 7.64 3.90
CA GLN A 22 -1.20 8.54 2.83
C GLN A 22 -2.65 8.36 2.44
N LEU A 23 -3.11 7.12 2.38
CA LEU A 23 -4.50 6.82 2.06
C LEU A 23 -5.45 7.31 3.15
N ILE A 24 -5.05 7.17 4.41
CA ILE A 24 -5.84 7.69 5.52
C ILE A 24 -5.98 9.20 5.40
N ILE A 25 -4.91 9.90 5.06
CA ILE A 25 -4.93 11.35 4.88
C ILE A 25 -5.82 11.74 3.68
N LYS A 26 -5.69 11.05 2.56
CA LYS A 26 -6.45 11.36 1.35
C LYS A 26 -7.92 11.02 1.48
N LEU A 27 -8.22 9.86 2.04
CA LEU A 27 -9.59 9.33 2.09
C LEU A 27 -10.28 9.58 3.41
N GLY A 28 -9.54 10.02 4.41
CA GLY A 28 -10.07 10.25 5.75
C GLY A 28 -10.01 9.02 6.64
N ALA A 29 -10.13 7.84 6.07
CA ALA A 29 -10.05 6.59 6.80
C ALA A 29 -9.81 5.44 5.82
N VAL A 30 -9.30 4.34 6.32
CA VAL A 30 -9.08 3.11 5.54
C VAL A 30 -9.91 2.01 6.18
N SER A 31 -10.78 1.37 5.40
CA SER A 31 -11.61 0.29 5.90
C SER A 31 -10.78 -0.95 6.18
N ASN A 32 -11.30 -1.86 7.00
CA ASN A 32 -10.63 -3.11 7.29
C ASN A 32 -10.38 -3.92 6.02
N ARG A 33 -11.32 -3.87 5.09
CA ARG A 33 -11.20 -4.55 3.80
C ARG A 33 -10.00 -4.03 3.01
N LEU A 34 -9.86 -2.71 2.92
CA LEU A 34 -8.77 -2.09 2.20
C LEU A 34 -7.44 -2.39 2.91
N GLU A 35 -7.42 -2.30 4.23
CA GLU A 35 -6.23 -2.61 5.01
C GLU A 35 -5.77 -4.03 4.76
N GLU A 36 -6.70 -4.97 4.72
CA GLU A 36 -6.40 -6.36 4.44
C GLU A 36 -5.81 -6.54 3.04
N GLN A 37 -6.38 -5.86 2.05
CA GLN A 37 -5.87 -5.89 0.68
C GLN A 37 -4.44 -5.34 0.61
N LEU A 38 -4.18 -4.25 1.31
CA LEU A 38 -2.84 -3.66 1.37
C LEU A 38 -1.85 -4.63 2.02
N THR A 39 -2.27 -5.31 3.08
CA THR A 39 -1.43 -6.27 3.78
C THR A 39 -1.03 -7.43 2.88
N ASN A 40 -1.94 -7.85 2.00
CA ASN A 40 -1.72 -8.96 1.09
C ASN A 40 -1.09 -8.53 -0.24
N ALA A 41 -0.98 -7.23 -0.49
CA ALA A 41 -0.42 -6.73 -1.73
C ALA A 41 1.08 -6.94 -1.79
N SER A 42 1.58 -7.28 -2.98
CA SER A 42 3.01 -7.43 -3.19
C SER A 42 3.67 -6.05 -3.30
N LEU A 43 5.01 -6.03 -3.21
CA LEU A 43 5.76 -4.78 -3.36
C LEU A 43 5.46 -4.13 -4.71
N GLU A 44 5.32 -4.93 -5.75
CA GLU A 44 4.99 -4.43 -7.08
C GLU A 44 3.66 -3.68 -7.08
N LYS A 45 2.66 -4.24 -6.44
CA LYS A 45 1.35 -3.60 -6.31
C LYS A 45 1.44 -2.29 -5.55
N LEU A 46 2.21 -2.29 -4.47
CA LEU A 46 2.42 -1.09 -3.67
C LEU A 46 3.12 0.00 -4.47
N ASN A 47 4.08 -0.38 -5.32
CA ASN A 47 4.76 0.56 -6.20
C ASN A 47 3.80 1.18 -7.21
N VAL A 48 2.89 0.38 -7.76
CA VAL A 48 1.86 0.88 -8.68
C VAL A 48 0.95 1.87 -7.96
N LEU A 49 0.56 1.56 -6.73
CA LEU A 49 -0.23 2.48 -5.92
C LEU A 49 0.49 3.80 -5.70
N THR A 50 1.78 3.74 -5.40
CA THR A 50 2.58 4.95 -5.18
C THR A 50 2.59 5.83 -6.42
N ARG A 51 2.73 5.23 -7.60
CA ARG A 51 2.73 5.97 -8.86
C ARG A 51 1.39 6.64 -9.14
N ASN A 52 0.31 6.02 -8.72
CA ASN A 52 -1.03 6.50 -8.99
C ASN A 52 -1.67 7.20 -7.79
N ILE A 53 -0.89 7.49 -6.75
CA ILE A 53 -1.42 8.05 -5.51
C ILE A 53 -2.20 9.35 -5.73
N PHE A 54 -1.77 10.19 -6.67
CA PHE A 54 -2.45 11.45 -6.96
C PHE A 54 -3.78 11.25 -7.68
N ASP A 55 -3.93 10.13 -8.36
CA ASP A 55 -5.17 9.81 -9.08
C ASP A 55 -6.18 9.09 -8.21
N ILE A 56 -5.75 8.64 -7.03
CA ILE A 56 -6.62 7.94 -6.09
C ILE A 56 -7.48 8.94 -5.34
N THR A 57 -8.79 8.80 -5.47
CA THR A 57 -9.75 9.67 -4.78
C THR A 57 -10.69 8.89 -3.87
N SER A 58 -10.71 7.56 -3.98
CA SER A 58 -11.56 6.72 -3.15
C SER A 58 -10.94 5.35 -2.96
N GLU A 59 -11.51 4.56 -2.03
CA GLU A 59 -11.05 3.19 -1.78
C GLU A 59 -11.22 2.32 -3.02
N GLU A 60 -12.24 2.57 -3.80
CA GLU A 60 -12.49 1.81 -5.02
C GLU A 60 -11.32 1.93 -5.99
N ASP A 61 -10.76 3.12 -6.10
CA ASP A 61 -9.60 3.35 -6.97
C ASP A 61 -8.42 2.49 -6.52
N VAL A 62 -8.19 2.43 -5.20
CA VAL A 62 -7.12 1.61 -4.64
C VAL A 62 -7.36 0.14 -4.95
N LEU A 63 -8.55 -0.34 -4.67
CA LEU A 63 -8.90 -1.75 -4.90
C LEU A 63 -8.78 -2.13 -6.36
N ARG A 64 -9.13 -1.21 -7.24
CA ARG A 64 -9.02 -1.43 -8.69
C ARG A 64 -7.58 -1.59 -9.13
N ILE A 65 -6.69 -0.83 -8.52
CA ILE A 65 -5.25 -0.89 -8.84
C ILE A 65 -4.62 -2.18 -8.31
N ILE A 66 -4.92 -2.57 -7.08
CA ILE A 66 -4.31 -3.74 -6.46
C ILE A 66 -5.07 -5.04 -6.74
N HIS A 67 -6.24 -4.96 -7.32
CA HIS A 67 -7.01 -6.12 -7.70
C HIS A 67 -6.42 -6.71 -8.97
#